data_3b2e172fda67cd45274d7efdea305bba
#
_entry.id   3b2e172fda67cd45274d7efdea305bba
#
_cell.length_a   1.000
_cell.length_b   1.000
_cell.length_c   1.000
_cell.angle_alpha   90.00
_cell.angle_beta   90.00
_cell.angle_gamma   90.00
#
_symmetry.space_group_name_H-M   'P 1'
#
loop_
_entity.id
_entity.type
_entity.pdbx_description
1 polymer ?
#
loop_
_entity_poly.entity_id
_entity_poly.type
_entity_poly.pdbx_seq_one_letter_code
_entity_poly.pdbx_strand_id
1 'polypeptide(L)'
;FEPARDAHVAPFLARIRPEDRLECERLGYTAEAMVRRSLDRSVEKWAAVDGAEPIAMWGITAASIAGELGCPWLLTTPGVDRHRRTFLRETRWWVEHRALEMYPRLVNLVDADYAKALRWLRWLGFTIGDPVPVPPNGRLFCRVERRR
;
A
#
# COMPACT_ATOMS: atom_id res chain seq x y z
N PHE A 1 6.16 15.11 1.21
CA PHE A 1 5.52 14.08 2.05
C PHE A 1 5.39 14.59 3.48
N GLU A 2 4.34 14.22 4.16
CA GLU A 2 4.09 14.55 5.54
C GLU A 2 3.50 13.37 6.30
N PRO A 3 3.59 13.32 7.64
CA PRO A 3 2.94 12.27 8.43
C PRO A 3 1.45 12.21 8.13
N ALA A 4 0.92 11.00 7.91
CA ALA A 4 -0.50 10.82 7.66
C ALA A 4 -1.32 11.11 8.92
N ARG A 5 -2.42 11.85 8.74
CA ARG A 5 -3.33 12.29 9.82
C ARG A 5 -4.77 12.02 9.42
N ASP A 6 -5.65 12.00 10.41
CA ASP A 6 -7.09 11.80 10.17
C ASP A 6 -7.67 12.84 9.19
N ALA A 7 -7.19 14.07 9.22
CA ALA A 7 -7.61 15.13 8.29
C ALA A 7 -7.38 14.81 6.81
N HIS A 8 -6.45 13.89 6.48
CA HIS A 8 -6.21 13.45 5.11
C HIS A 8 -7.25 12.44 4.60
N VAL A 9 -7.95 11.73 5.50
CA VAL A 9 -8.73 10.55 5.13
C VAL A 9 -9.92 10.91 4.25
N ALA A 10 -10.79 11.82 4.67
CA ALA A 10 -12.00 12.16 3.91
C ALA A 10 -11.69 12.73 2.51
N PRO A 11 -10.80 13.72 2.34
CA PRO A 11 -10.46 14.22 1.00
C PRO A 11 -9.74 13.18 0.14
N PHE A 12 -8.95 12.28 0.73
CA PHE A 12 -8.33 11.17 0.02
C PHE A 12 -9.37 10.18 -0.49
N LEU A 13 -10.30 9.75 0.35
CA LEU A 13 -11.36 8.79 -0.02
C LEU A 13 -12.30 9.32 -1.10
N ALA A 14 -12.52 10.63 -1.16
CA ALA A 14 -13.33 11.26 -2.20
C ALA A 14 -12.74 11.06 -3.61
N ARG A 15 -11.43 10.78 -3.71
CA ARG A 15 -10.68 10.67 -4.97
C ARG A 15 -9.88 9.38 -5.10
N ILE A 16 -10.05 8.43 -4.20
CA ILE A 16 -9.30 7.15 -4.25
C ILE A 16 -9.44 6.50 -5.62
N ARG A 17 -8.34 5.93 -6.11
CA ARG A 17 -8.31 5.19 -7.37
C ARG A 17 -9.31 4.03 -7.33
N PRO A 18 -10.15 3.87 -8.39
CA PRO A 18 -11.17 2.80 -8.40
C PRO A 18 -10.59 1.40 -8.18
N GLU A 19 -9.41 1.11 -8.72
CA GLU A 19 -8.73 -0.17 -8.55
C GLU A 19 -8.31 -0.41 -7.10
N ASP A 20 -7.86 0.62 -6.40
CA ASP A 20 -7.49 0.52 -4.97
C ASP A 20 -8.75 0.29 -4.11
N ARG A 21 -9.85 0.98 -4.42
CA ARG A 21 -11.14 0.75 -3.76
C ARG A 21 -11.62 -0.68 -3.97
N LEU A 22 -11.57 -1.17 -5.20
CA LEU A 22 -11.99 -2.52 -5.56
C LEU A 22 -11.16 -3.58 -4.80
N GLU A 23 -9.85 -3.38 -4.69
CA GLU A 23 -8.99 -4.29 -3.93
C GLU A 23 -9.41 -4.36 -2.46
N CYS A 24 -9.70 -3.24 -1.83
CA CYS A 24 -10.22 -3.22 -0.46
C CYS A 24 -11.52 -4.01 -0.33
N GLU A 25 -12.47 -3.79 -1.23
CA GLU A 25 -13.78 -4.47 -1.23
C GLU A 25 -13.63 -5.97 -1.42
N ARG A 26 -12.72 -6.41 -2.29
CA ARG A 26 -12.43 -7.83 -2.52
C ARG A 26 -11.79 -8.51 -1.31
N LEU A 27 -11.14 -7.75 -0.43
CA LEU A 27 -10.63 -8.22 0.87
C LEU A 27 -11.70 -8.16 1.98
N GLY A 28 -12.91 -7.70 1.67
CA GLY A 28 -14.02 -7.64 2.62
C GLY A 28 -14.12 -6.35 3.41
N TYR A 29 -13.44 -5.28 2.97
CA TYR A 29 -13.45 -3.98 3.64
C TYR A 29 -13.97 -2.87 2.72
N THR A 30 -14.64 -1.87 3.30
CA THR A 30 -14.79 -0.60 2.62
C THR A 30 -13.41 0.07 2.51
N ALA A 31 -13.21 0.95 1.53
CA ALA A 31 -11.97 1.71 1.44
C ALA A 31 -11.69 2.53 2.70
N GLU A 32 -12.72 3.14 3.28
CA GLU A 32 -12.62 3.89 4.55
C GLU A 32 -12.15 3.01 5.71
N ALA A 33 -12.77 1.85 5.90
CA ALA A 33 -12.39 0.92 6.95
C ALA A 33 -10.94 0.44 6.79
N MET A 34 -10.52 0.16 5.55
CA MET A 34 -9.15 -0.26 5.26
C MET A 34 -8.14 0.85 5.58
N VAL A 35 -8.40 2.09 5.13
CA VAL A 35 -7.53 3.24 5.41
C VAL A 35 -7.39 3.46 6.91
N ARG A 36 -8.50 3.54 7.64
CA ARG A 36 -8.47 3.79 9.09
C ARG A 36 -7.75 2.67 9.85
N ARG A 37 -8.04 1.41 9.51
CA ARG A 37 -7.37 0.25 10.10
C ARG A 37 -5.87 0.27 9.83
N SER A 38 -5.47 0.59 8.60
CA SER A 38 -4.06 0.66 8.21
C SER A 38 -3.34 1.79 8.96
N LEU A 39 -3.95 2.96 9.08
CA LEU A 39 -3.40 4.08 9.84
C LEU A 39 -3.23 3.74 11.33
N ASP A 40 -4.22 3.11 11.94
CA ASP A 40 -4.20 2.76 13.36
C ASP A 40 -3.11 1.73 13.68
N ARG A 41 -2.85 0.79 12.78
CA ARG A 41 -1.89 -0.30 12.98
C ARG A 41 -0.48 0.02 12.52
N SER A 42 -0.29 1.07 11.74
CA SER A 42 1.02 1.40 11.19
C SER A 42 1.96 1.95 12.24
N VAL A 43 3.19 1.41 12.25
CA VAL A 43 4.31 1.96 13.03
C VAL A 43 4.90 3.19 12.37
N GLU A 44 4.81 3.28 11.04
CA GLU A 44 5.16 4.44 10.23
C GLU A 44 4.11 4.66 9.16
N LYS A 45 3.66 5.90 8.97
CA LYS A 45 2.57 6.25 8.05
C LYS A 45 2.75 7.65 7.49
N TRP A 46 2.52 7.78 6.17
CA TRP A 46 2.78 8.99 5.41
C TRP A 46 1.63 9.31 4.46
N ALA A 47 1.55 10.59 4.09
CA ALA A 47 0.69 11.09 3.02
C ALA A 47 1.53 11.92 2.05
N ALA A 48 1.30 11.74 0.76
CA ALA A 48 1.76 12.64 -0.28
C ALA A 48 0.63 13.61 -0.60
N VAL A 49 0.94 14.90 -0.58
CA VAL A 49 -0.03 15.96 -0.88
C VAL A 49 0.43 16.79 -2.08
N ASP A 50 -0.52 17.17 -2.91
CA ASP A 50 -0.33 18.12 -4.01
C ASP A 50 -1.14 19.37 -3.66
N GLY A 51 -0.44 20.41 -3.18
CA GLY A 51 -1.11 21.54 -2.51
C GLY A 51 -1.81 21.07 -1.23
N ALA A 52 -3.13 21.14 -1.20
CA ALA A 52 -3.95 20.66 -0.09
C ALA A 52 -4.58 19.28 -0.35
N GLU A 53 -4.38 18.70 -1.54
CA GLU A 53 -4.99 17.44 -1.97
C GLU A 53 -4.09 16.25 -1.61
N PRO A 54 -4.51 15.33 -0.72
CA PRO A 54 -3.79 14.08 -0.51
C PRO A 54 -3.95 13.17 -1.72
N ILE A 55 -2.84 12.78 -2.34
CA ILE A 55 -2.80 11.97 -3.56
C ILE A 55 -2.33 10.53 -3.33
N ALA A 56 -1.67 10.27 -2.22
CA ALA A 56 -1.30 8.92 -1.81
C ALA A 56 -1.21 8.84 -0.28
N MET A 57 -1.52 7.67 0.27
CA MET A 57 -1.31 7.34 1.67
C MET A 57 -0.65 5.98 1.75
N TRP A 58 0.38 5.85 2.58
CA TRP A 58 1.11 4.59 2.76
C TRP A 58 1.68 4.47 4.15
N GLY A 59 2.10 3.28 4.47
CA GLY A 59 2.74 2.98 5.73
C GLY A 59 3.18 1.53 5.81
N ILE A 60 3.56 1.13 7.01
CA ILE A 60 3.96 -0.24 7.28
C ILE A 60 3.43 -0.69 8.64
N THR A 61 2.85 -1.87 8.67
CA THR A 61 2.37 -2.54 9.88
C THR A 61 3.29 -3.72 10.21
N ALA A 62 3.41 -4.05 11.49
CA ALA A 62 4.06 -5.29 11.89
C ALA A 62 3.18 -6.48 11.48
N ALA A 63 3.76 -7.48 10.83
CA ALA A 63 3.07 -8.69 10.39
C ALA A 63 3.48 -9.93 11.20
N SER A 64 4.44 -9.80 12.13
CA SER A 64 4.82 -10.84 13.07
C SER A 64 5.21 -10.27 14.43
N ILE A 65 5.00 -11.04 15.47
CA ILE A 65 5.37 -10.67 16.85
C ILE A 65 6.90 -10.62 17.01
N ALA A 66 7.62 -11.45 16.27
CA ALA A 66 9.09 -11.50 16.32
C ALA A 66 9.79 -10.30 15.65
N GLY A 67 9.04 -9.41 15.02
CA GLY A 67 9.60 -8.21 14.39
C GLY A 67 10.35 -8.44 13.08
N GLU A 68 10.20 -9.62 12.46
CA GLU A 68 10.90 -9.96 11.21
C GLU A 68 10.09 -9.62 9.95
N LEU A 69 8.78 -9.51 10.08
CA LEU A 69 7.84 -9.33 8.98
C LEU A 69 7.12 -7.99 9.09
N GLY A 70 7.25 -7.17 8.05
CA GLY A 70 6.47 -5.96 7.86
C GLY A 70 5.48 -6.11 6.70
N CYS A 71 4.32 -5.51 6.83
CA CYS A 71 3.33 -5.42 5.78
C CYS A 71 3.23 -3.96 5.30
N PRO A 72 3.95 -3.58 4.24
CA PRO A 72 3.79 -2.27 3.65
C PRO A 72 2.46 -2.19 2.91
N TRP A 73 1.81 -1.05 2.99
CA TRP A 73 0.57 -0.77 2.27
C TRP A 73 0.64 0.58 1.58
N LEU A 74 -0.05 0.71 0.47
CA LEU A 74 -0.17 1.94 -0.30
C LEU A 74 -1.54 2.00 -0.96
N LEU A 75 -2.18 3.15 -0.83
CA LEU A 75 -3.38 3.51 -1.58
C LEU A 75 -3.17 4.86 -2.26
N THR A 76 -3.72 5.04 -3.45
CA THR A 76 -3.46 6.20 -4.30
C THR A 76 -4.75 6.83 -4.84
N THR A 77 -4.61 8.04 -5.34
CA THR A 77 -5.59 8.69 -6.22
C THR A 77 -4.98 8.85 -7.62
N PRO A 78 -5.78 9.15 -8.66
CA PRO A 78 -5.23 9.49 -9.99
C PRO A 78 -4.27 10.69 -9.97
N GLY A 79 -4.29 11.52 -8.91
CA GLY A 79 -3.38 12.63 -8.71
C GLY A 79 -1.90 12.26 -8.74
N VAL A 80 -1.56 11.02 -8.35
CA VAL A 80 -0.19 10.50 -8.43
C VAL A 80 0.38 10.52 -9.85
N ASP A 81 -0.47 10.37 -10.86
CA ASP A 81 -0.03 10.28 -12.27
C ASP A 81 0.63 11.60 -12.75
N ARG A 82 0.26 12.75 -12.14
CA ARG A 82 0.90 14.05 -12.41
C ARG A 82 2.34 14.11 -11.87
N HIS A 83 2.66 13.28 -10.87
CA HIS A 83 3.95 13.27 -10.18
C HIS A 83 4.67 11.93 -10.30
N ARG A 84 4.39 11.19 -11.39
CA ARG A 84 4.81 9.79 -11.56
C ARG A 84 6.30 9.55 -11.30
N ARG A 85 7.18 10.37 -11.85
CA ARG A 85 8.64 10.19 -11.69
C ARG A 85 9.07 10.35 -10.23
N THR A 86 8.58 11.39 -9.58
CA THR A 86 8.86 11.65 -8.16
C THR A 86 8.31 10.51 -7.31
N PHE A 87 7.06 10.11 -7.54
CA PHE A 87 6.43 9.01 -6.83
C PHE A 87 7.22 7.70 -6.94
N LEU A 88 7.66 7.32 -8.14
CA LEU A 88 8.45 6.10 -8.34
C LEU A 88 9.78 6.17 -7.60
N ARG A 89 10.49 7.29 -7.68
CA ARG A 89 11.77 7.49 -6.98
C ARG A 89 11.61 7.40 -5.46
N GLU A 90 10.66 8.13 -4.91
CA GLU A 90 10.44 8.22 -3.47
C GLU A 90 9.92 6.91 -2.87
N THR A 91 9.02 6.20 -3.55
CA THR A 91 8.54 4.90 -3.08
C THR A 91 9.66 3.86 -3.09
N ARG A 92 10.53 3.87 -4.10
CA ARG A 92 11.69 2.97 -4.13
C ARG A 92 12.66 3.29 -3.00
N TRP A 93 12.98 4.55 -2.81
CA TRP A 93 13.84 4.99 -1.70
C TRP A 93 13.27 4.57 -0.35
N TRP A 94 11.96 4.79 -0.13
CA TRP A 94 11.31 4.43 1.11
C TRP A 94 11.35 2.91 1.38
N VAL A 95 11.09 2.09 0.37
CA VAL A 95 11.18 0.63 0.51
C VAL A 95 12.59 0.20 0.86
N GLU A 96 13.59 0.74 0.17
CA GLU A 96 15.00 0.33 0.32
C GLU A 96 15.64 0.84 1.61
N HIS A 97 15.33 2.06 2.04
CA HIS A 97 16.03 2.75 3.13
C HIS A 97 15.19 2.93 4.40
N ARG A 98 13.91 2.57 4.37
CA ARG A 98 13.05 2.64 5.56
C ARG A 98 12.39 1.31 5.87
N ALA A 99 11.58 0.80 4.95
CA ALA A 99 10.79 -0.40 5.21
C ALA A 99 11.69 -1.64 5.46
N LEU A 100 12.71 -1.85 4.63
CA LEU A 100 13.65 -2.98 4.79
C LEU A 100 14.62 -2.81 5.95
N GLU A 101 14.85 -1.58 6.43
CA GLU A 101 15.61 -1.36 7.67
C GLU A 101 14.78 -1.74 8.90
N MET A 102 13.48 -1.41 8.90
CA MET A 102 12.57 -1.77 9.98
C MET A 102 12.27 -3.26 10.03
N TYR A 103 12.07 -3.87 8.86
CA TYR A 103 11.70 -5.28 8.73
C TYR A 103 12.52 -5.96 7.63
N PRO A 104 13.30 -7.01 7.93
CA PRO A 104 14.13 -7.70 6.93
C PRO A 104 13.32 -8.41 5.85
N ARG A 105 12.03 -8.65 6.09
CA ARG A 105 11.09 -9.24 5.13
C ARG A 105 9.82 -8.40 5.05
N LEU A 106 9.42 -8.08 3.83
CA LEU A 106 8.18 -7.36 3.52
C LEU A 106 7.21 -8.29 2.81
N VAL A 107 5.97 -8.35 3.27
CA VAL A 107 4.93 -9.21 2.69
C VAL A 107 3.62 -8.44 2.61
N ASN A 108 2.84 -8.71 1.55
CA ASN A 108 1.46 -8.26 1.43
C ASN A 108 0.70 -9.16 0.47
N LEU A 109 -0.60 -8.97 0.39
CA LEU A 109 -1.49 -9.58 -0.59
C LEU A 109 -1.93 -8.49 -1.58
N VAL A 110 -1.87 -8.80 -2.87
CA VAL A 110 -2.26 -7.89 -3.95
C VAL A 110 -3.23 -8.61 -4.88
N ASP A 111 -4.31 -7.94 -5.25
CA ASP A 111 -5.31 -8.46 -6.18
C ASP A 111 -4.63 -8.96 -7.47
N ALA A 112 -4.88 -10.22 -7.84
CA ALA A 112 -4.29 -10.83 -9.03
C ALA A 112 -4.68 -10.10 -10.33
N ASP A 113 -5.81 -9.38 -10.33
CA ASP A 113 -6.27 -8.59 -11.48
C ASP A 113 -5.66 -7.17 -11.52
N TYR A 114 -4.97 -6.75 -10.47
CA TYR A 114 -4.37 -5.41 -10.43
C TYR A 114 -3.01 -5.38 -11.12
N ALA A 115 -3.01 -5.52 -12.45
CA ALA A 115 -1.80 -5.67 -13.25
C ALA A 115 -0.81 -4.50 -13.09
N LYS A 116 -1.30 -3.27 -12.95
CA LYS A 116 -0.47 -2.06 -12.75
C LYS A 116 0.31 -2.14 -11.44
N ALA A 117 -0.36 -2.54 -10.35
CA ALA A 117 0.27 -2.70 -9.05
C ALA A 117 1.31 -3.83 -9.06
N LEU A 118 0.99 -4.96 -9.67
CA LEU A 118 1.92 -6.10 -9.77
C LEU A 118 3.19 -5.74 -10.57
N ARG A 119 3.07 -5.00 -11.66
CA ARG A 119 4.23 -4.52 -12.43
C ARG A 119 5.10 -3.58 -11.61
N TRP A 120 4.48 -2.67 -10.89
CA TRP A 120 5.18 -1.73 -10.02
C TRP A 120 5.93 -2.44 -8.89
N LEU A 121 5.31 -3.44 -8.25
CA LEU A 121 5.93 -4.24 -7.20
C LEU A 121 7.12 -5.06 -7.73
N ARG A 122 7.02 -5.65 -8.92
CA ARG A 122 8.18 -6.31 -9.56
C ARG A 122 9.34 -5.33 -9.76
N TRP A 123 9.03 -4.13 -10.23
CA TRP A 123 10.03 -3.09 -10.40
C TRP A 123 10.66 -2.66 -9.06
N LEU A 124 9.90 -2.67 -7.97
CA LEU A 124 10.40 -2.46 -6.61
C LEU A 124 11.18 -3.65 -6.05
N GLY A 125 11.33 -4.75 -6.78
CA GLY A 125 12.10 -5.93 -6.37
C GLY A 125 11.32 -6.96 -5.56
N PHE A 126 9.99 -6.88 -5.53
CA PHE A 126 9.15 -7.92 -4.93
C PHE A 126 9.04 -9.13 -5.83
N THR A 127 9.05 -10.33 -5.24
CA THR A 127 8.62 -11.55 -5.90
C THR A 127 7.10 -11.68 -5.79
N ILE A 128 6.47 -12.14 -6.87
CA ILE A 128 5.03 -12.30 -6.96
C ILE A 128 4.71 -13.79 -6.93
N GLY A 129 3.97 -14.24 -5.92
CA GLY A 129 3.49 -15.62 -5.83
C GLY A 129 2.32 -15.90 -6.76
N ASP A 130 1.97 -17.17 -6.89
CA ASP A 130 0.82 -17.61 -7.69
C ASP A 130 -0.49 -17.10 -7.06
N PRO A 131 -1.51 -16.79 -7.88
CA PRO A 131 -2.82 -16.39 -7.38
C PRO A 131 -3.45 -17.48 -6.52
N VAL A 132 -3.96 -17.09 -5.35
CA VAL A 132 -4.68 -17.99 -4.43
C VAL A 132 -5.99 -17.35 -3.96
N PRO A 133 -7.05 -18.15 -3.73
CA PRO A 133 -8.31 -17.63 -3.18
C PRO A 133 -8.09 -17.09 -1.77
N VAL A 134 -8.69 -15.94 -1.47
CA VAL A 134 -8.60 -15.27 -0.17
C VAL A 134 -10.00 -15.02 0.40
N PRO A 135 -10.25 -15.35 1.71
CA PRO A 135 -11.50 -14.99 2.35
C PRO A 135 -11.69 -13.45 2.40
N PRO A 136 -12.94 -12.96 2.51
CA PRO A 136 -14.18 -13.71 2.60
C PRO A 136 -14.78 -14.12 1.25
N ASN A 137 -14.36 -13.52 0.14
CA ASN A 137 -15.05 -13.62 -1.14
C ASN A 137 -14.45 -14.67 -2.09
N GLY A 138 -13.32 -15.29 -1.73
CA GLY A 138 -12.62 -16.26 -2.59
C GLY A 138 -11.97 -15.64 -3.82
N ARG A 139 -11.79 -14.31 -3.86
CA ARG A 139 -11.08 -13.63 -4.95
C ARG A 139 -9.61 -13.98 -4.93
N LEU A 140 -9.00 -14.01 -6.12
CA LEU A 140 -7.60 -14.39 -6.27
C LEU A 140 -6.68 -13.22 -5.93
N PHE A 141 -5.77 -13.46 -5.00
CA PHE A 141 -4.71 -12.54 -4.61
C PHE A 141 -3.35 -13.20 -4.76
N CYS A 142 -2.34 -12.40 -5.10
CA CYS A 142 -0.95 -12.84 -5.12
C CYS A 142 -0.26 -12.39 -3.82
N ARG A 143 0.39 -13.32 -3.14
CA ARG A 143 1.32 -12.94 -2.07
C ARG A 143 2.57 -12.34 -2.69
N VAL A 144 2.93 -11.15 -2.25
CA VAL A 144 4.15 -10.46 -2.68
C VAL A 144 5.14 -10.41 -1.53
N GLU A 145 6.41 -10.59 -1.81
CA GLU A 145 7.46 -10.62 -0.80
C GLU A 145 8.75 -9.97 -1.32
N ARG A 146 9.39 -9.19 -0.45
CA ARG A 146 10.73 -8.67 -0.66
C ARG A 146 11.56 -8.90 0.59
N ARG A 147 12.80 -9.35 0.42
CA ARG A 147 13.81 -9.49 1.48
C ARG A 147 14.91 -8.43 1.31
N ARG A 148 15.55 -8.09 2.43
CA ARG A 148 16.75 -7.26 2.44
C ARG A 148 17.86 -7.91 1.62
#